data_4c25e504303e98b3fe18bf2fdc721dae
#
_entry.id   4c25e504303e98b3fe18bf2fdc721dae
#
_cell.length_a   1.000
_cell.length_b   1.000
_cell.length_c   1.000
_cell.angle_alpha   90.00
_cell.angle_beta   90.00
_cell.angle_gamma   90.00
#
_symmetry.space_group_name_H-M   'P 1'
#
loop_
_entity.id
_entity.type
_entity.pdbx_description
1 polymer ?
#
loop_
_entity_poly.entity_id
_entity_poly.type
_entity_poly.pdbx_seq_one_letter_code
_entity_poly.pdbx_strand_id
1 'polypeptide(L)'
;MIRTGIIGYSEGNGHPFSFSAIVNGYDDEKFAAAGWPVIHNYLREQGSDRFGIGDARITCAWTQDPVLTAALCAACRIDTACANLTEMLKQVDAVIVARDDWDWHAELALPFLDAGLAVFVDKPLSLEDRDLSRFEPFLRSGRLMSCSGLRYAAELDGLRMPPAQWEIGKPKLVVATVLNEIEKYGIHMIEAVASLQPAWGHAIAVDRLEVPHQAWRIELSDGVPMLLHCLGAVGKTFHLSVFGDRGHRHFDLHDNFSAFRRTLEQFFTMVRTGVPAIDPDETLAIMRLIQQARKATA
;
A
#
# COMPACT_ATOMS: atom_id res chain seq x y z
N MET A 1 6.22 22.74 -7.02
CA MET A 1 7.01 21.52 -6.63
C MET A 1 6.57 21.12 -5.24
N ILE A 2 6.20 19.85 -5.03
CA ILE A 2 5.85 19.28 -3.73
C ILE A 2 7.12 18.64 -3.16
N ARG A 3 7.70 19.24 -2.12
CA ARG A 3 8.85 18.69 -1.41
C ARG A 3 8.37 17.60 -0.45
N THR A 4 8.87 16.39 -0.62
CA THR A 4 8.39 15.24 0.15
C THR A 4 9.52 14.65 0.97
N GLY A 5 9.25 14.35 2.24
CA GLY A 5 10.13 13.54 3.10
C GLY A 5 9.79 12.06 2.96
N ILE A 6 10.81 11.20 3.04
CA ILE A 6 10.61 9.76 3.16
C ILE A 6 11.18 9.24 4.47
N ILE A 7 10.36 8.49 5.19
CA ILE A 7 10.70 7.84 6.46
C ILE A 7 10.76 6.33 6.25
N GLY A 8 11.89 5.71 6.49
CA GLY A 8 12.13 4.27 6.51
C GLY A 8 12.63 3.88 7.89
N TYR A 9 12.99 2.69 8.19
CA TYR A 9 12.72 1.50 7.41
C TYR A 9 12.32 0.37 8.38
N SER A 10 11.62 -0.63 7.90
CA SER A 10 11.35 -1.88 8.61
C SER A 10 12.07 -3.05 7.95
N GLU A 11 12.42 -4.08 8.72
CA GLU A 11 13.18 -5.22 8.23
C GLU A 11 12.49 -5.92 7.06
N GLY A 12 13.23 -6.16 5.99
CA GLY A 12 12.73 -6.80 4.77
C GLY A 12 11.83 -5.93 3.89
N ASN A 13 11.58 -4.66 4.26
CA ASN A 13 10.75 -3.73 3.49
C ASN A 13 11.61 -2.72 2.72
N GLY A 14 11.73 -2.89 1.40
CA GLY A 14 12.45 -1.98 0.51
C GLY A 14 11.61 -0.82 -0.04
N HIS A 15 10.42 -0.56 0.46
CA HIS A 15 9.53 0.51 -0.03
C HIS A 15 10.18 1.90 -0.01
N PRO A 16 11.04 2.29 0.97
CA PRO A 16 11.72 3.58 0.90
C PRO A 16 12.53 3.76 -0.38
N PHE A 17 13.25 2.71 -0.79
CA PHE A 17 14.02 2.71 -2.04
C PHE A 17 13.13 2.69 -3.28
N SER A 18 12.10 1.83 -3.28
CA SER A 18 11.15 1.72 -4.38
C SER A 18 10.42 3.03 -4.64
N PHE A 19 9.77 3.59 -3.62
CA PHE A 19 8.97 4.81 -3.75
C PHE A 19 9.84 6.01 -4.14
N SER A 20 11.01 6.14 -3.52
CA SER A 20 11.93 7.23 -3.85
C SER A 20 12.46 7.13 -5.28
N ALA A 21 12.81 5.94 -5.74
CA ALA A 21 13.27 5.72 -7.11
C ALA A 21 12.15 6.02 -8.14
N ILE A 22 10.92 5.64 -7.87
CA ILE A 22 9.77 5.93 -8.74
C ILE A 22 9.56 7.44 -8.88
N VAL A 23 9.71 8.21 -7.78
CA VAL A 23 9.50 9.67 -7.78
C VAL A 23 10.71 10.44 -8.34
N ASN A 24 11.93 10.05 -7.99
CA ASN A 24 13.14 10.83 -8.32
C ASN A 24 13.95 10.28 -9.49
N GLY A 25 13.70 9.02 -9.91
CA GLY A 25 14.70 8.23 -10.60
C GLY A 25 15.77 7.72 -9.63
N TYR A 26 16.76 7.01 -10.13
CA TYR A 26 17.78 6.38 -9.32
C TYR A 26 19.17 6.40 -10.00
N ASP A 27 20.20 6.11 -9.24
CA ASP A 27 21.55 5.84 -9.70
C ASP A 27 21.75 4.32 -9.74
N ASP A 28 22.02 3.75 -10.92
CA ASP A 28 22.00 2.30 -11.12
C ASP A 28 23.08 1.57 -10.29
N GLU A 29 24.30 2.15 -10.22
CA GLU A 29 25.40 1.53 -9.46
C GLU A 29 25.17 1.59 -7.95
N LYS A 30 24.71 2.74 -7.46
CA LYS A 30 24.43 2.92 -6.02
C LYS A 30 23.20 2.13 -5.58
N PHE A 31 22.21 2.00 -6.45
CA PHE A 31 21.04 1.18 -6.16
C PHE A 31 21.38 -0.32 -6.11
N ALA A 32 22.26 -0.79 -7.02
CA ALA A 32 22.77 -2.17 -6.98
C ALA A 32 23.50 -2.46 -5.66
N ALA A 33 24.29 -1.49 -5.16
CA ALA A 33 25.01 -1.61 -3.89
C ALA A 33 24.11 -1.53 -2.65
N ALA A 34 22.90 -1.01 -2.77
CA ALA A 34 21.94 -0.86 -1.65
C ALA A 34 21.26 -2.17 -1.21
N GLY A 35 21.45 -3.29 -1.94
CA GLY A 35 21.03 -4.62 -1.49
C GLY A 35 19.55 -4.95 -1.75
N TRP A 36 18.87 -4.28 -2.69
CA TRP A 36 17.49 -4.51 -3.06
C TRP A 36 17.32 -5.07 -4.49
N PRO A 37 17.83 -6.30 -4.79
CA PRO A 37 17.88 -6.81 -6.17
C PRO A 37 16.51 -6.97 -6.81
N VAL A 38 15.47 -7.35 -6.07
CA VAL A 38 14.11 -7.50 -6.60
C VAL A 38 13.57 -6.13 -7.08
N ILE A 39 13.82 -5.07 -6.29
CA ILE A 39 13.39 -3.71 -6.64
C ILE A 39 14.22 -3.22 -7.83
N HIS A 40 15.54 -3.36 -7.78
CA HIS A 40 16.44 -2.95 -8.84
C HIS A 40 16.08 -3.58 -10.19
N ASN A 41 15.72 -4.87 -10.20
CA ASN A 41 15.31 -5.56 -11.41
C ASN A 41 14.09 -4.91 -12.07
N TYR A 42 12.99 -4.71 -11.32
CA TYR A 42 11.81 -4.12 -11.94
C TYR A 42 11.98 -2.62 -12.29
N LEU A 43 12.88 -1.89 -11.59
CA LEU A 43 13.20 -0.50 -11.98
C LEU A 43 13.96 -0.46 -13.32
N ARG A 44 14.90 -1.39 -13.55
CA ARG A 44 15.68 -1.48 -14.79
C ARG A 44 14.86 -1.88 -16.01
N GLU A 45 13.73 -2.54 -15.81
CA GLU A 45 12.78 -2.88 -16.87
C GLU A 45 11.99 -1.65 -17.37
N GLN A 46 12.06 -0.51 -16.68
CA GLN A 46 11.30 0.68 -17.03
C GLN A 46 12.08 1.65 -17.93
N GLY A 47 11.39 2.27 -18.86
CA GLY A 47 11.92 3.41 -19.61
C GLY A 47 12.12 4.63 -18.70
N SER A 48 13.06 5.49 -19.05
CA SER A 48 13.37 6.69 -18.25
C SER A 48 12.19 7.67 -18.10
N ASP A 49 11.26 7.66 -19.03
CA ASP A 49 10.03 8.45 -19.05
C ASP A 49 8.98 7.96 -18.02
N ARG A 50 9.16 6.77 -17.47
CA ARG A 50 8.29 6.20 -16.44
C ARG A 50 8.58 6.72 -15.03
N PHE A 51 9.71 7.38 -14.81
CA PHE A 51 10.09 7.96 -13.53
C PHE A 51 9.62 9.41 -13.42
N GLY A 52 9.40 9.86 -12.18
CA GLY A 52 8.84 11.16 -11.89
C GLY A 52 7.32 11.16 -11.78
N ILE A 53 6.76 11.98 -10.88
CA ILE A 53 5.32 12.14 -10.67
C ILE A 53 4.98 13.62 -10.62
N GLY A 54 4.68 14.19 -11.79
CA GLY A 54 4.37 15.61 -11.92
C GLY A 54 5.52 16.49 -11.40
N ASP A 55 5.21 17.37 -10.45
CA ASP A 55 6.17 18.27 -9.81
C ASP A 55 6.58 17.80 -8.39
N ALA A 56 6.26 16.56 -8.01
CA ALA A 56 6.66 15.99 -6.72
C ALA A 56 8.12 15.54 -6.74
N ARG A 57 8.82 15.72 -5.62
CA ARG A 57 10.20 15.28 -5.42
C ARG A 57 10.43 14.84 -3.97
N ILE A 58 11.07 13.71 -3.78
CA ILE A 58 11.61 13.32 -2.47
C ILE A 58 12.88 14.13 -2.25
N THR A 59 12.84 15.07 -1.32
CA THR A 59 13.94 16.02 -1.07
C THR A 59 14.78 15.67 0.15
N CYS A 60 14.20 14.92 1.10
CA CYS A 60 14.93 14.46 2.27
C CYS A 60 14.46 13.07 2.72
N ALA A 61 15.38 12.34 3.36
CA ALA A 61 15.13 11.03 3.92
C ALA A 61 15.57 10.95 5.39
N TRP A 62 14.87 10.11 6.13
CA TRP A 62 15.29 9.68 7.47
C TRP A 62 15.00 8.19 7.65
N THR A 63 15.96 7.48 8.21
CA THR A 63 15.76 6.15 8.79
C THR A 63 16.41 6.10 10.17
N GLN A 64 16.09 5.10 10.98
CA GLN A 64 16.73 4.87 12.28
C GLN A 64 18.22 4.51 12.18
N ASP A 65 18.71 4.20 10.99
CA ASP A 65 20.13 3.91 10.70
C ASP A 65 20.71 4.98 9.74
N PRO A 66 21.64 5.83 10.18
CA PRO A 66 22.23 6.87 9.34
C PRO A 66 22.97 6.32 8.11
N VAL A 67 23.54 5.10 8.19
CA VAL A 67 24.23 4.48 7.05
C VAL A 67 23.21 4.11 5.98
N LEU A 68 22.07 3.54 6.38
CA LEU A 68 20.98 3.21 5.48
C LEU A 68 20.34 4.48 4.88
N THR A 69 20.21 5.55 5.69
CA THR A 69 19.73 6.86 5.19
C THR A 69 20.65 7.40 4.10
N ALA A 70 21.94 7.37 4.31
CA ALA A 70 22.93 7.81 3.32
C ALA A 70 22.87 6.97 2.03
N ALA A 71 22.74 5.64 2.15
CA ALA A 71 22.60 4.73 1.03
C ALA A 71 21.30 5.01 0.23
N LEU A 72 20.18 5.22 0.92
CA LEU A 72 18.91 5.59 0.30
C LEU A 72 19.01 6.92 -0.47
N CYS A 73 19.60 7.95 0.15
CA CYS A 73 19.81 9.24 -0.49
C CYS A 73 20.67 9.10 -1.76
N ALA A 74 21.77 8.38 -1.67
CA ALA A 74 22.67 8.17 -2.79
C ALA A 74 22.03 7.37 -3.94
N ALA A 75 21.30 6.29 -3.61
CA ALA A 75 20.64 5.42 -4.59
C ALA A 75 19.48 6.13 -5.30
N CYS A 76 18.70 6.94 -4.59
CA CYS A 76 17.44 7.53 -5.07
C CYS A 76 17.53 9.06 -5.32
N ARG A 77 18.73 9.62 -5.45
CA ARG A 77 18.96 11.05 -5.77
C ARG A 77 18.22 12.01 -4.82
N ILE A 78 18.27 11.70 -3.52
CA ILE A 78 17.68 12.53 -2.47
C ILE A 78 18.73 13.50 -1.96
N ASP A 79 18.40 14.78 -1.86
CA ASP A 79 19.38 15.83 -1.59
C ASP A 79 19.84 15.85 -0.13
N THR A 80 18.96 15.48 0.83
CA THR A 80 19.23 15.64 2.27
C THR A 80 18.98 14.36 3.06
N ALA A 81 20.00 13.91 3.79
CA ALA A 81 19.84 12.93 4.87
C ALA A 81 19.55 13.69 6.18
N CYS A 82 18.29 13.64 6.67
CA CYS A 82 17.90 14.31 7.89
C CYS A 82 18.44 13.59 9.12
N ALA A 83 18.92 14.33 10.11
CA ALA A 83 19.40 13.77 11.37
C ALA A 83 18.24 13.29 12.27
N ASN A 84 17.06 13.90 12.13
CA ASN A 84 15.86 13.56 12.88
C ASN A 84 14.58 14.07 12.18
N LEU A 85 13.41 13.63 12.67
CA LEU A 85 12.10 13.99 12.11
C LEU A 85 11.75 15.49 12.28
N THR A 86 12.25 16.13 13.32
CA THR A 86 12.03 17.57 13.56
C THR A 86 12.73 18.43 12.51
N GLU A 87 13.87 17.99 12.04
CA GLU A 87 14.57 18.62 10.93
C GLU A 87 13.79 18.46 9.62
N MET A 88 13.31 17.26 9.33
CA MET A 88 12.48 16.95 8.15
C MET A 88 11.22 17.83 8.12
N LEU A 89 10.52 17.94 9.26
CA LEU A 89 9.27 18.69 9.38
C LEU A 89 9.37 20.13 8.84
N LYS A 90 10.54 20.76 8.96
CA LYS A 90 10.76 22.15 8.54
C LYS A 90 11.04 22.31 7.04
N GLN A 91 11.25 21.21 6.33
CA GLN A 91 11.78 21.22 4.96
C GLN A 91 10.80 20.69 3.91
N VAL A 92 9.70 20.06 4.33
CA VAL A 92 8.81 19.31 3.43
C VAL A 92 7.38 19.84 3.45
N ASP A 93 6.64 19.53 2.39
CA ASP A 93 5.22 19.86 2.22
C ASP A 93 4.35 18.60 2.41
N ALA A 94 4.95 17.41 2.29
CA ALA A 94 4.29 16.11 2.49
C ALA A 94 5.30 15.06 2.98
N VAL A 95 4.82 13.94 3.53
CA VAL A 95 5.67 12.86 4.03
C VAL A 95 5.14 11.50 3.58
N ILE A 96 6.06 10.58 3.30
CA ILE A 96 5.79 9.17 3.07
C ILE A 96 6.44 8.37 4.20
N VAL A 97 5.64 7.70 5.04
CA VAL A 97 6.10 6.71 6.02
C VAL A 97 6.12 5.36 5.31
N ALA A 98 7.27 4.98 4.79
CA ALA A 98 7.48 3.80 3.95
C ALA A 98 7.97 2.61 4.80
N ARG A 99 7.21 2.26 5.82
CA ARG A 99 7.42 1.14 6.75
C ARG A 99 6.16 0.30 6.78
N ASP A 100 6.25 -1.00 7.03
CA ASP A 100 5.11 -1.90 7.14
C ASP A 100 4.94 -2.51 8.55
N ASP A 101 5.70 -2.02 9.52
CA ASP A 101 5.56 -2.30 10.93
C ASP A 101 4.62 -1.26 11.58
N TRP A 102 3.33 -1.55 11.51
CA TRP A 102 2.20 -0.66 11.81
C TRP A 102 2.19 -0.07 13.23
N ASP A 103 2.85 -0.70 14.18
CA ASP A 103 3.00 -0.25 15.57
C ASP A 103 3.81 1.05 15.71
N TRP A 104 4.65 1.38 14.73
CA TRP A 104 5.40 2.64 14.67
C TRP A 104 4.69 3.76 13.91
N HIS A 105 3.63 3.46 13.17
CA HIS A 105 3.00 4.44 12.26
C HIS A 105 2.46 5.67 12.98
N ALA A 106 1.82 5.50 14.15
CA ALA A 106 1.27 6.63 14.89
C ALA A 106 2.36 7.59 15.39
N GLU A 107 3.47 7.05 15.89
CA GLU A 107 4.60 7.85 16.36
C GLU A 107 5.27 8.63 15.23
N LEU A 108 5.40 8.00 14.06
CA LEU A 108 6.10 8.60 12.92
C LEU A 108 5.24 9.55 12.10
N ALA A 109 3.93 9.31 11.97
CA ALA A 109 3.05 10.07 11.09
C ALA A 109 2.36 11.27 11.79
N LEU A 110 1.93 11.10 13.05
CA LEU A 110 1.12 12.11 13.73
C LEU A 110 1.82 13.46 13.89
N PRO A 111 3.13 13.56 14.19
CA PRO A 111 3.78 14.87 14.27
C PRO A 111 3.67 15.72 13.00
N PHE A 112 3.68 15.06 11.82
CA PHE A 112 3.52 15.74 10.54
C PHE A 112 2.06 16.08 10.26
N LEU A 113 1.13 15.17 10.57
CA LEU A 113 -0.31 15.40 10.42
C LEU A 113 -0.79 16.55 11.34
N ASP A 114 -0.31 16.60 12.59
CA ASP A 114 -0.62 17.65 13.55
C ASP A 114 -0.05 19.01 13.12
N ALA A 115 1.09 19.00 12.43
CA ALA A 115 1.67 20.18 11.80
C ALA A 115 0.96 20.61 10.50
N GLY A 116 -0.08 19.87 10.07
CA GLY A 116 -0.89 20.21 8.91
C GLY A 116 -0.40 19.64 7.58
N LEU A 117 0.65 18.80 7.57
CA LEU A 117 1.17 18.19 6.35
C LEU A 117 0.31 16.99 5.93
N ALA A 118 0.34 16.70 4.62
CA ALA A 118 -0.21 15.45 4.11
C ALA A 118 0.78 14.30 4.27
N VAL A 119 0.26 13.13 4.67
CA VAL A 119 1.08 11.93 4.92
C VAL A 119 0.52 10.72 4.19
N PHE A 120 1.38 9.98 3.49
CA PHE A 120 1.13 8.60 3.11
C PHE A 120 1.77 7.69 4.16
N VAL A 121 1.00 6.72 4.65
CA VAL A 121 1.49 5.68 5.56
C VAL A 121 1.36 4.33 4.86
N ASP A 122 2.44 3.56 4.84
CA ASP A 122 2.41 2.20 4.26
C ASP A 122 1.42 1.31 5.04
N LYS A 123 1.06 0.22 4.43
CA LYS A 123 0.07 -0.74 4.95
C LYS A 123 0.68 -1.71 5.99
N PRO A 124 -0.16 -2.19 6.92
CA PRO A 124 -1.49 -1.68 7.29
C PRO A 124 -1.37 -0.36 8.05
N LEU A 125 -2.38 0.52 7.97
CA LEU A 125 -2.34 1.82 8.65
C LEU A 125 -2.10 1.67 10.16
N SER A 126 -2.90 0.87 10.83
CA SER A 126 -2.73 0.39 12.21
C SER A 126 -3.71 -0.76 12.47
N LEU A 127 -3.37 -1.62 13.41
CA LEU A 127 -4.25 -2.68 13.90
C LEU A 127 -4.69 -2.45 15.35
N GLU A 128 -4.51 -1.21 15.86
CA GLU A 128 -4.97 -0.77 17.17
C GLU A 128 -6.08 0.29 17.04
N ASP A 129 -7.22 0.06 17.71
CA ASP A 129 -8.38 0.96 17.66
C ASP A 129 -8.02 2.38 18.13
N ARG A 130 -7.13 2.48 19.12
CA ARG A 130 -6.64 3.77 19.63
C ARG A 130 -5.97 4.59 18.53
N ASP A 131 -5.13 3.99 17.73
CA ASP A 131 -4.40 4.69 16.69
C ASP A 131 -5.29 4.98 15.49
N LEU A 132 -6.18 4.04 15.13
CA LEU A 132 -7.19 4.28 14.10
C LEU A 132 -8.08 5.48 14.44
N SER A 133 -8.50 5.62 15.72
CA SER A 133 -9.28 6.77 16.18
C SER A 133 -8.52 8.11 16.08
N ARG A 134 -7.18 8.08 16.22
CA ARG A 134 -6.32 9.27 16.04
C ARG A 134 -6.12 9.60 14.56
N PHE A 135 -6.07 8.60 13.69
CA PHE A 135 -5.88 8.77 12.26
C PHE A 135 -7.16 9.18 11.52
N GLU A 136 -8.33 8.78 12.01
CA GLU A 136 -9.62 9.01 11.34
C GLU A 136 -9.87 10.48 10.93
N PRO A 137 -9.64 11.52 11.77
CA PRO A 137 -9.83 12.92 11.37
C PRO A 137 -8.96 13.32 10.16
N PHE A 138 -7.76 12.74 10.06
CA PHE A 138 -6.82 13.04 8.97
C PHE A 138 -7.19 12.32 7.68
N LEU A 139 -7.70 11.08 7.75
CA LEU A 139 -8.29 10.39 6.60
C LEU A 139 -9.45 11.23 6.03
N ARG A 140 -10.38 11.66 6.89
CA ARG A 140 -11.57 12.44 6.50
C ARG A 140 -11.22 13.81 5.93
N SER A 141 -10.14 14.42 6.38
CA SER A 141 -9.72 15.74 5.88
C SER A 141 -8.84 15.69 4.62
N GLY A 142 -8.59 14.51 4.03
CA GLY A 142 -7.72 14.37 2.86
C GLY A 142 -6.26 14.70 3.15
N ARG A 143 -5.80 14.51 4.39
CA ARG A 143 -4.39 14.67 4.78
C ARG A 143 -3.68 13.37 5.08
N LEU A 144 -4.39 12.26 5.17
CA LEU A 144 -3.80 10.93 5.37
C LEU A 144 -4.31 9.98 4.29
N MET A 145 -3.39 9.22 3.71
CA MET A 145 -3.69 8.10 2.82
C MET A 145 -2.89 6.88 3.30
N SER A 146 -3.52 5.72 3.31
CA SER A 146 -2.84 4.44 3.53
C SER A 146 -3.53 3.35 2.73
N CYS A 147 -2.76 2.57 1.98
CA CYS A 147 -3.26 1.40 1.26
C CYS A 147 -2.11 0.52 0.77
N SER A 148 -2.46 -0.68 0.32
CA SER A 148 -1.56 -1.50 -0.49
C SER A 148 -1.45 -0.95 -1.91
N GLY A 149 -0.26 -1.02 -2.51
CA GLY A 149 -0.06 -0.73 -3.93
C GLY A 149 -0.94 -1.59 -4.85
N LEU A 150 -1.27 -2.84 -4.46
CA LEU A 150 -2.11 -3.72 -5.28
C LEU A 150 -3.56 -3.22 -5.45
N ARG A 151 -4.02 -2.25 -4.64
CA ARG A 151 -5.24 -1.49 -4.91
C ARG A 151 -5.22 -0.89 -6.33
N TYR A 152 -4.06 -0.52 -6.82
CA TYR A 152 -3.86 0.14 -8.12
C TYR A 152 -3.16 -0.75 -9.15
N ALA A 153 -3.14 -2.08 -8.92
CA ALA A 153 -2.56 -3.05 -9.86
C ALA A 153 -3.20 -2.92 -11.25
N ALA A 154 -2.37 -2.78 -12.28
CA ALA A 154 -2.82 -2.55 -13.65
C ALA A 154 -3.56 -3.76 -14.23
N GLU A 155 -3.19 -4.95 -13.77
CA GLU A 155 -3.79 -6.21 -14.17
C GLU A 155 -5.31 -6.26 -13.91
N LEU A 156 -5.78 -5.47 -12.94
CA LEU A 156 -7.19 -5.41 -12.53
C LEU A 156 -8.03 -4.39 -13.30
N ASP A 157 -7.44 -3.59 -14.17
CA ASP A 157 -8.13 -2.48 -14.86
C ASP A 157 -9.40 -2.95 -15.60
N GLY A 158 -9.38 -4.16 -16.17
CA GLY A 158 -10.53 -4.73 -16.86
C GLY A 158 -11.75 -5.04 -15.98
N LEU A 159 -11.60 -5.06 -14.65
CA LEU A 159 -12.70 -5.24 -13.69
C LEU A 159 -13.01 -3.99 -12.84
N ARG A 160 -12.36 -2.85 -13.08
CA ARG A 160 -12.64 -1.58 -12.39
C ARG A 160 -13.77 -0.77 -13.02
N MET A 161 -14.46 -1.33 -14.00
CA MET A 161 -15.69 -0.81 -14.55
C MET A 161 -16.90 -1.32 -13.75
N PRO A 162 -18.11 -0.71 -13.87
CA PRO A 162 -19.30 -1.23 -13.21
C PRO A 162 -19.54 -2.72 -13.50
N PRO A 163 -19.89 -3.55 -12.50
CA PRO A 163 -20.06 -5.00 -12.67
C PRO A 163 -21.03 -5.43 -13.78
N ALA A 164 -22.02 -4.59 -14.08
CA ALA A 164 -22.93 -4.83 -15.21
C ALA A 164 -22.21 -4.90 -16.58
N GLN A 165 -21.00 -4.34 -16.68
CA GLN A 165 -20.16 -4.34 -17.88
C GLN A 165 -19.12 -5.45 -17.87
N TRP A 166 -19.03 -6.25 -16.79
CA TRP A 166 -18.06 -7.34 -16.73
C TRP A 166 -18.47 -8.46 -17.70
N GLU A 167 -17.53 -8.88 -18.54
CA GLU A 167 -17.74 -10.01 -19.45
C GLU A 167 -18.07 -11.31 -18.72
N ILE A 168 -17.55 -11.49 -17.50
CA ILE A 168 -17.83 -12.66 -16.64
C ILE A 168 -19.23 -12.63 -16.02
N GLY A 169 -19.99 -11.55 -16.20
CA GLY A 169 -21.33 -11.38 -15.65
C GLY A 169 -21.34 -11.01 -14.16
N LYS A 170 -22.44 -11.32 -13.48
CA LYS A 170 -22.60 -11.01 -12.06
C LYS A 170 -21.65 -11.86 -11.22
N PRO A 171 -20.80 -11.25 -10.35
CA PRO A 171 -19.86 -11.99 -9.52
C PRO A 171 -20.58 -12.95 -8.56
N LYS A 172 -20.02 -14.13 -8.36
CA LYS A 172 -20.50 -15.21 -7.52
C LYS A 172 -19.52 -15.63 -6.44
N LEU A 173 -18.21 -15.49 -6.73
CA LEU A 173 -17.14 -15.91 -5.83
C LEU A 173 -15.87 -15.15 -6.19
N VAL A 174 -15.14 -14.71 -5.17
CA VAL A 174 -13.77 -14.22 -5.27
C VAL A 174 -12.86 -15.18 -4.53
N VAL A 175 -11.72 -15.56 -5.13
CA VAL A 175 -10.68 -16.35 -4.47
C VAL A 175 -9.37 -15.59 -4.55
N ALA A 176 -8.80 -15.27 -3.41
CA ALA A 176 -7.56 -14.56 -3.29
C ALA A 176 -6.52 -15.44 -2.56
N THR A 177 -5.34 -15.57 -3.14
CA THR A 177 -4.26 -16.39 -2.59
C THR A 177 -2.98 -15.58 -2.54
N VAL A 178 -2.32 -15.59 -1.37
CA VAL A 178 -1.10 -14.83 -1.14
C VAL A 178 -0.11 -15.63 -0.29
N LEU A 179 1.18 -15.32 -0.45
CA LEU A 179 2.23 -15.83 0.43
C LEU A 179 2.13 -15.21 1.84
N ASN A 180 2.88 -15.77 2.79
CA ASN A 180 2.98 -15.32 4.18
C ASN A 180 1.62 -15.23 4.92
N GLU A 181 1.46 -14.26 5.80
CA GLU A 181 0.39 -14.14 6.78
C GLU A 181 -0.55 -12.98 6.49
N ILE A 182 -1.74 -13.00 7.09
CA ILE A 182 -2.78 -12.01 6.84
C ILE A 182 -2.35 -10.58 7.19
N GLU A 183 -1.66 -10.40 8.31
CA GLU A 183 -1.29 -9.07 8.82
C GLU A 183 -0.39 -8.32 7.86
N LYS A 184 0.59 -9.01 7.30
CA LYS A 184 1.60 -8.40 6.43
C LYS A 184 1.24 -8.50 4.95
N TYR A 185 0.60 -9.60 4.53
CA TYR A 185 0.36 -9.90 3.11
C TYR A 185 -1.11 -10.02 2.71
N GLY A 186 -1.99 -10.49 3.61
CA GLY A 186 -3.42 -10.60 3.30
C GLY A 186 -4.06 -9.26 2.92
N ILE A 187 -3.59 -8.17 3.52
CA ILE A 187 -4.04 -6.82 3.19
C ILE A 187 -3.87 -6.47 1.70
N HIS A 188 -2.83 -6.97 1.03
CA HIS A 188 -2.63 -6.72 -0.39
C HIS A 188 -3.80 -7.22 -1.23
N MET A 189 -4.29 -8.42 -0.90
CA MET A 189 -5.40 -9.04 -1.62
C MET A 189 -6.74 -8.40 -1.26
N ILE A 190 -6.94 -8.03 0.01
CA ILE A 190 -8.15 -7.33 0.46
C ILE A 190 -8.26 -5.98 -0.27
N GLU A 191 -7.19 -5.21 -0.35
CA GLU A 191 -7.13 -3.93 -1.06
C GLU A 191 -7.33 -4.09 -2.58
N ALA A 192 -6.76 -5.13 -3.18
CA ALA A 192 -6.97 -5.44 -4.59
C ALA A 192 -8.45 -5.72 -4.88
N VAL A 193 -9.12 -6.53 -4.03
CA VAL A 193 -10.54 -6.86 -4.15
C VAL A 193 -11.42 -5.63 -3.90
N ALA A 194 -11.15 -4.84 -2.84
CA ALA A 194 -11.86 -3.61 -2.54
C ALA A 194 -11.81 -2.60 -3.70
N SER A 195 -10.71 -2.57 -4.46
CA SER A 195 -10.55 -1.67 -5.62
C SER A 195 -11.45 -1.99 -6.80
N LEU A 196 -12.05 -3.19 -6.85
CA LEU A 196 -12.93 -3.61 -7.95
C LEU A 196 -14.34 -3.06 -7.82
N GLN A 197 -14.82 -2.89 -6.58
CA GLN A 197 -16.13 -2.32 -6.29
C GLN A 197 -16.10 -1.57 -4.95
N PRO A 198 -16.65 -0.35 -4.86
CA PRO A 198 -16.64 0.44 -3.62
C PRO A 198 -17.27 -0.30 -2.41
N ALA A 199 -18.28 -1.14 -2.65
CA ALA A 199 -18.92 -1.92 -1.61
C ALA A 199 -18.04 -3.05 -1.04
N TRP A 200 -17.04 -3.53 -1.78
CA TRP A 200 -16.22 -4.69 -1.39
C TRP A 200 -15.12 -4.35 -0.37
N GLY A 201 -14.88 -3.09 -0.09
CA GLY A 201 -14.08 -2.65 1.05
C GLY A 201 -14.74 -2.91 2.41
N HIS A 202 -16.04 -3.20 2.42
CA HIS A 202 -16.83 -3.46 3.64
C HIS A 202 -17.25 -4.93 3.70
N ALA A 203 -16.71 -5.67 4.68
CA ALA A 203 -17.10 -7.05 4.95
C ALA A 203 -18.24 -7.10 5.99
N ILE A 204 -19.18 -8.04 5.79
CA ILE A 204 -20.29 -8.28 6.74
C ILE A 204 -19.89 -9.31 7.79
N ALA A 205 -19.14 -10.35 7.38
CA ALA A 205 -18.70 -11.44 8.24
C ALA A 205 -17.31 -11.95 7.84
N VAL A 206 -16.59 -12.50 8.80
CA VAL A 206 -15.26 -13.10 8.63
C VAL A 206 -15.20 -14.39 9.43
N ASP A 207 -15.16 -15.51 8.74
CA ASP A 207 -15.10 -16.84 9.34
C ASP A 207 -13.77 -17.52 9.00
N ARG A 208 -13.09 -18.08 10.00
CA ARG A 208 -11.91 -18.89 9.81
C ARG A 208 -12.25 -20.23 9.15
N LEU A 209 -11.46 -20.64 8.17
CA LEU A 209 -11.58 -21.95 7.54
C LEU A 209 -10.65 -22.96 8.22
N GLU A 210 -11.15 -24.18 8.45
CA GLU A 210 -10.36 -25.29 9.01
C GLU A 210 -9.51 -25.97 7.92
N VAL A 211 -8.36 -25.37 7.62
CA VAL A 211 -7.37 -25.86 6.66
C VAL A 211 -5.96 -25.71 7.24
N PRO A 212 -4.92 -26.43 6.72
CA PRO A 212 -3.57 -26.42 7.29
C PRO A 212 -2.84 -25.06 7.26
N HIS A 213 -3.29 -24.11 6.47
CA HIS A 213 -2.75 -22.75 6.35
C HIS A 213 -3.76 -21.72 6.86
N GLN A 214 -3.37 -20.46 6.89
CA GLN A 214 -4.29 -19.38 7.25
C GLN A 214 -5.29 -19.15 6.11
N ALA A 215 -6.60 -19.29 6.39
CA ALA A 215 -7.63 -19.01 5.40
C ALA A 215 -8.93 -18.53 6.03
N TRP A 216 -9.67 -17.69 5.32
CA TRP A 216 -10.93 -17.11 5.75
C TRP A 216 -11.97 -17.11 4.63
N ARG A 217 -13.23 -17.29 5.03
CA ARG A 217 -14.40 -16.89 4.25
C ARG A 217 -14.80 -15.49 4.72
N ILE A 218 -14.77 -14.55 3.81
CA ILE A 218 -15.17 -13.16 4.04
C ILE A 218 -16.46 -12.94 3.24
N GLU A 219 -17.51 -12.48 3.88
CA GLU A 219 -18.75 -12.10 3.21
C GLU A 219 -18.68 -10.60 2.88
N LEU A 220 -18.62 -10.28 1.59
CA LEU A 220 -18.61 -8.91 1.09
C LEU A 220 -20.01 -8.28 1.23
N SER A 221 -20.11 -6.96 1.27
CA SER A 221 -21.36 -6.26 1.61
C SER A 221 -22.52 -6.51 0.64
N ASP A 222 -22.24 -6.96 -0.58
CA ASP A 222 -23.26 -7.37 -1.57
C ASP A 222 -23.61 -8.87 -1.51
N GLY A 223 -23.09 -9.60 -0.50
CA GLY A 223 -23.30 -11.02 -0.28
C GLY A 223 -22.40 -11.93 -1.12
N VAL A 224 -21.45 -11.38 -1.91
CA VAL A 224 -20.48 -12.19 -2.63
C VAL A 224 -19.44 -12.73 -1.64
N PRO A 225 -19.20 -14.06 -1.58
CA PRO A 225 -18.16 -14.61 -0.74
C PRO A 225 -16.77 -14.37 -1.36
N MET A 226 -15.81 -13.99 -0.50
CA MET A 226 -14.39 -14.01 -0.80
C MET A 226 -13.72 -15.09 0.03
N LEU A 227 -12.92 -15.96 -0.61
CA LEU A 227 -12.02 -16.89 0.06
C LEU A 227 -10.61 -16.30 0.01
N LEU A 228 -10.05 -16.02 1.19
CA LEU A 228 -8.68 -15.53 1.30
C LEU A 228 -7.79 -16.62 1.87
N HIS A 229 -6.74 -16.98 1.14
CA HIS A 229 -5.74 -17.97 1.53
C HIS A 229 -4.36 -17.30 1.70
N CYS A 230 -3.79 -17.39 2.90
CA CYS A 230 -2.44 -16.97 3.22
C CYS A 230 -1.60 -18.22 3.45
N LEU A 231 -0.71 -18.54 2.48
CA LEU A 231 -0.07 -19.85 2.36
C LEU A 231 1.21 -20.01 3.20
N GLY A 232 1.62 -18.97 3.95
CA GLY A 232 2.88 -18.99 4.68
C GLY A 232 4.09 -18.83 3.74
N ALA A 233 5.20 -19.48 4.10
CA ALA A 233 6.47 -19.41 3.37
C ALA A 233 6.42 -20.22 2.05
N VAL A 234 5.88 -19.62 1.01
CA VAL A 234 5.86 -20.14 -0.37
C VAL A 234 6.52 -19.15 -1.33
N GLY A 235 6.73 -19.55 -2.60
CA GLY A 235 7.19 -18.66 -3.64
C GLY A 235 6.27 -17.43 -3.81
N LYS A 236 6.78 -16.36 -4.45
CA LYS A 236 6.01 -15.12 -4.67
C LYS A 236 4.65 -15.44 -5.29
N THR A 237 3.59 -15.24 -4.52
CA THR A 237 2.19 -15.52 -4.91
C THR A 237 1.31 -14.34 -4.52
N PHE A 238 0.66 -13.72 -5.52
CA PHE A 238 -0.41 -12.74 -5.39
C PHE A 238 -1.42 -13.06 -6.48
N HIS A 239 -2.29 -14.03 -6.21
CA HIS A 239 -3.23 -14.56 -7.20
C HIS A 239 -4.67 -14.20 -6.82
N LEU A 240 -5.44 -13.70 -7.79
CA LEU A 240 -6.84 -13.36 -7.65
C LEU A 240 -7.66 -14.05 -8.74
N SER A 241 -8.73 -14.72 -8.37
CA SER A 241 -9.72 -15.29 -9.28
C SER A 241 -11.10 -14.70 -8.98
N VAL A 242 -11.79 -14.23 -9.99
CA VAL A 242 -13.17 -13.74 -9.90
C VAL A 242 -14.06 -14.60 -10.80
N PHE A 243 -15.06 -15.24 -10.19
CA PHE A 243 -16.03 -16.09 -10.87
C PHE A 243 -17.37 -15.38 -10.94
N GLY A 244 -17.92 -15.27 -12.13
CA GLY A 244 -19.24 -14.74 -12.39
C GLY A 244 -20.19 -15.79 -12.96
N ASP A 245 -21.44 -15.41 -13.23
CA ASP A 245 -22.46 -16.30 -13.77
C ASP A 245 -22.30 -16.60 -15.27
N ARG A 246 -21.37 -15.92 -15.96
CA ARG A 246 -21.08 -16.13 -17.39
C ARG A 246 -19.63 -16.53 -17.69
N GLY A 247 -18.77 -16.53 -16.67
CA GLY A 247 -17.35 -16.86 -16.85
C GLY A 247 -16.51 -16.50 -15.64
N HIS A 248 -15.19 -16.45 -15.84
CA HIS A 248 -14.23 -16.12 -14.80
C HIS A 248 -13.04 -15.36 -15.37
N ARG A 249 -12.27 -14.73 -14.48
CA ARG A 249 -10.95 -14.12 -14.74
C ARG A 249 -9.98 -14.51 -13.63
N HIS A 250 -8.72 -14.70 -14.05
CA HIS A 250 -7.60 -14.96 -13.14
C HIS A 250 -6.53 -13.90 -13.35
N PHE A 251 -5.90 -13.48 -12.26
CA PHE A 251 -4.89 -12.45 -12.25
C PHE A 251 -3.71 -12.87 -11.37
N ASP A 252 -2.50 -12.82 -11.91
CA ASP A 252 -1.27 -12.84 -11.15
C ASP A 252 -0.76 -11.40 -11.05
N LEU A 253 -0.81 -10.84 -9.84
CA LEU A 253 -0.47 -9.45 -9.60
C LEU A 253 1.04 -9.35 -9.35
N HIS A 254 1.77 -8.81 -10.32
CA HIS A 254 3.24 -8.82 -10.32
C HIS A 254 3.89 -7.50 -10.71
N ASP A 255 3.16 -6.59 -11.37
CA ASP A 255 3.67 -5.28 -11.76
C ASP A 255 3.67 -4.29 -10.59
N ASN A 256 4.62 -4.51 -9.66
CA ASN A 256 4.78 -3.66 -8.49
C ASN A 256 5.15 -2.21 -8.87
N PHE A 257 5.90 -2.01 -9.96
CA PHE A 257 6.28 -0.66 -10.37
C PHE A 257 5.04 0.19 -10.72
N SER A 258 4.19 -0.31 -11.62
CA SER A 258 2.97 0.43 -12.00
C SER A 258 2.01 0.58 -10.84
N ALA A 259 1.86 -0.43 -9.99
CA ALA A 259 1.02 -0.39 -8.80
C ALA A 259 1.49 0.71 -7.82
N PHE A 260 2.77 0.75 -7.47
CA PHE A 260 3.32 1.78 -6.58
C PHE A 260 3.32 3.17 -7.21
N ARG A 261 3.64 3.28 -8.52
CA ARG A 261 3.58 4.55 -9.22
C ARG A 261 2.17 5.14 -9.17
N ARG A 262 1.14 4.36 -9.48
CA ARG A 262 -0.26 4.79 -9.40
C ARG A 262 -0.68 5.14 -7.97
N THR A 263 -0.22 4.39 -6.96
CA THR A 263 -0.45 4.73 -5.55
C THR A 263 0.09 6.12 -5.21
N LEU A 264 1.33 6.39 -5.59
CA LEU A 264 1.97 7.68 -5.35
C LEU A 264 1.32 8.82 -6.15
N GLU A 265 0.85 8.56 -7.37
CA GLU A 265 0.05 9.52 -8.15
C GLU A 265 -1.24 9.92 -7.42
N GLN A 266 -1.94 8.96 -6.80
CA GLN A 266 -3.13 9.25 -6.00
C GLN A 266 -2.78 10.03 -4.73
N PHE A 267 -1.70 9.67 -4.05
CA PHE A 267 -1.22 10.42 -2.89
C PHE A 267 -0.91 11.88 -3.27
N PHE A 268 -0.13 12.11 -4.30
CA PHE A 268 0.20 13.49 -4.72
C PHE A 268 -1.01 14.25 -5.27
N THR A 269 -1.99 13.57 -5.83
CA THR A 269 -3.28 14.17 -6.18
C THR A 269 -4.03 14.62 -4.93
N MET A 270 -4.10 13.78 -3.90
CA MET A 270 -4.66 14.15 -2.59
C MET A 270 -3.93 15.35 -1.98
N VAL A 271 -2.59 15.39 -2.01
CA VAL A 271 -1.80 16.54 -1.53
C VAL A 271 -2.19 17.84 -2.22
N ARG A 272 -2.46 17.81 -3.54
CA ARG A 272 -2.82 19.01 -4.31
C ARG A 272 -4.26 19.45 -4.09
N THR A 273 -5.16 18.51 -3.89
CA THR A 273 -6.61 18.79 -3.90
C THR A 273 -7.22 18.87 -2.51
N GLY A 274 -6.59 18.27 -1.50
CA GLY A 274 -7.16 18.08 -0.17
C GLY A 274 -8.37 17.12 -0.15
N VAL A 275 -8.59 16.36 -1.23
CA VAL A 275 -9.68 15.40 -1.32
C VAL A 275 -9.14 13.99 -1.01
N PRO A 276 -9.77 13.22 -0.10
CA PRO A 276 -9.35 11.85 0.19
C PRO A 276 -9.25 11.01 -1.10
N ALA A 277 -8.11 10.32 -1.28
CA ALA A 277 -7.90 9.46 -2.44
C ALA A 277 -8.65 8.12 -2.34
N ILE A 278 -8.98 7.71 -1.13
CA ILE A 278 -9.75 6.51 -0.79
C ILE A 278 -10.83 6.94 0.21
N ASP A 279 -12.00 6.34 0.14
CA ASP A 279 -13.06 6.59 1.14
C ASP A 279 -12.51 6.27 2.55
N PRO A 280 -12.53 7.23 3.48
CA PRO A 280 -12.06 7.01 4.84
C PRO A 280 -12.74 5.84 5.55
N ASP A 281 -14.03 5.63 5.33
CA ASP A 281 -14.78 4.53 5.93
C ASP A 281 -14.33 3.18 5.36
N GLU A 282 -13.96 3.12 4.08
CA GLU A 282 -13.38 1.93 3.45
C GLU A 282 -12.01 1.59 4.05
N THR A 283 -11.12 2.58 4.20
CA THR A 283 -9.81 2.37 4.83
C THR A 283 -9.98 1.80 6.25
N LEU A 284 -10.85 2.39 7.06
CA LEU A 284 -11.12 1.93 8.42
C LEU A 284 -11.77 0.54 8.45
N ALA A 285 -12.69 0.24 7.51
CA ALA A 285 -13.32 -1.06 7.41
C ALA A 285 -12.31 -2.16 7.08
N ILE A 286 -11.36 -1.92 6.19
CA ILE A 286 -10.27 -2.87 5.87
C ILE A 286 -9.40 -3.15 7.09
N MET A 287 -9.03 -2.13 7.88
CA MET A 287 -8.27 -2.35 9.12
C MET A 287 -9.06 -3.22 10.12
N ARG A 288 -10.35 -2.93 10.31
CA ARG A 288 -11.23 -3.73 11.18
C ARG A 288 -11.40 -5.17 10.68
N LEU A 289 -11.48 -5.36 9.37
CA LEU A 289 -11.52 -6.70 8.76
C LEU A 289 -10.27 -7.53 9.12
N ILE A 290 -9.08 -6.93 9.03
CA ILE A 290 -7.84 -7.62 9.42
C ILE A 290 -7.82 -7.91 10.93
N GLN A 291 -8.26 -6.97 11.78
CA GLN A 291 -8.39 -7.18 13.22
C GLN A 291 -9.33 -8.36 13.55
N GLN A 292 -10.48 -8.44 12.87
CA GLN A 292 -11.45 -9.53 13.02
C GLN A 292 -10.85 -10.88 12.58
N ALA A 293 -10.17 -10.90 11.44
CA ALA A 293 -9.52 -12.11 10.93
C ALA A 293 -8.41 -12.61 11.87
N ARG A 294 -7.65 -11.70 12.50
CA ARG A 294 -6.67 -12.05 13.55
C ARG A 294 -7.34 -12.72 14.77
N LYS A 295 -8.44 -12.14 15.24
CA LYS A 295 -9.19 -12.69 16.39
C LYS A 295 -9.81 -14.05 16.09
N ALA A 296 -10.26 -14.26 14.85
CA ALA A 296 -10.80 -15.55 14.40
C ALA A 296 -9.73 -16.66 14.29
N THR A 297 -8.43 -16.34 14.46
CA THR A 297 -7.33 -17.33 14.48
C THR A 297 -7.02 -17.85 15.87
N ALA A 298 -7.53 -17.21 16.89
CA ALA A 298 -7.34 -17.59 18.29
C ALA A 298 -8.47 -18.50 18.78
#